data_6f501655715590c393e38b4912ff76f0
#
_entry.id   6f501655715590c393e38b4912ff76f0
#
_cell.length_a   1.000
_cell.length_b   1.000
_cell.length_c   1.000
_cell.angle_alpha   90.00
_cell.angle_beta   90.00
_cell.angle_gamma   90.00
#
_symmetry.space_group_name_H-M   'P 1'
#
loop_
_entity.id
_entity.type
_entity.pdbx_description
1 polymer ?
#
loop_
_entity_poly.entity_id
_entity_poly.type
_entity_poly.pdbx_seq_one_letter_code
_entity_poly.pdbx_strand_id
1 'polypeptide(L)'
;MKDKYKIAVIGLGYVGLPLAKSFSKHFHTIGYDINHDLIDNLKSKKSKSLNFTKKPSDLIDSNVYIVAVPTPVKKDKIPDLSFIESATTLISNYINQNDIVIYESTVYPGVTEEFCVPIIENITNLKLNIDFFCGYSPERISPADNTKSVEDIVKVTSGSNKVTADKID
;
A
#
# COMPACT_ATOMS: atom_id res chain seq x y z
N MET A 1 -6.83 -9.63 -18.06
CA MET A 1 -6.29 -8.49 -17.26
C MET A 1 -6.24 -8.79 -15.77
N LYS A 2 -7.17 -9.59 -15.19
CA LYS A 2 -7.19 -9.92 -13.74
C LYS A 2 -5.92 -10.60 -13.23
N ASP A 3 -5.21 -11.35 -14.06
CA ASP A 3 -4.01 -12.10 -13.67
C ASP A 3 -2.71 -11.30 -13.78
N LYS A 4 -2.76 -10.07 -14.31
CA LYS A 4 -1.57 -9.25 -14.51
C LYS A 4 -1.11 -8.57 -13.22
N TYR A 5 -2.05 -8.15 -12.37
CA TYR A 5 -1.76 -7.47 -11.11
C TYR A 5 -2.23 -8.31 -9.92
N LYS A 6 -1.31 -8.58 -9.01
CA LYS A 6 -1.54 -9.19 -7.71
C LYS A 6 -1.24 -8.14 -6.65
N ILE A 7 -2.25 -7.74 -5.91
CA ILE A 7 -2.17 -6.57 -5.03
C ILE A 7 -1.94 -7.01 -3.59
N ALA A 8 -0.94 -6.42 -2.95
CA ALA A 8 -0.75 -6.47 -1.51
C ALA A 8 -1.14 -5.13 -0.89
N VAL A 9 -2.04 -5.13 0.09
CA VAL A 9 -2.38 -3.95 0.89
C VAL A 9 -1.80 -4.09 2.27
N ILE A 10 -0.90 -3.19 2.66
CA ILE A 10 -0.16 -3.18 3.91
C ILE A 10 -0.76 -2.15 4.86
N GLY A 11 -1.27 -2.63 6.00
CA GLY A 11 -2.10 -1.85 6.92
C GLY A 11 -3.58 -1.96 6.57
N LEU A 12 -4.37 -2.59 7.45
CA LEU A 12 -5.79 -2.85 7.24
C LEU A 12 -6.67 -2.01 8.18
N GLY A 13 -6.27 -0.76 8.37
CA GLY A 13 -7.05 0.24 9.07
C GLY A 13 -8.25 0.73 8.25
N TYR A 14 -8.75 1.92 8.60
CA TYR A 14 -9.93 2.53 7.97
C TYR A 14 -9.72 2.87 6.48
N VAL A 15 -8.48 2.96 6.01
CA VAL A 15 -8.12 3.16 4.60
C VAL A 15 -7.88 1.84 3.90
N GLY A 16 -6.94 1.04 4.40
CA GLY A 16 -6.44 -0.14 3.70
C GLY A 16 -7.45 -1.27 3.60
N LEU A 17 -8.29 -1.49 4.62
CA LEU A 17 -9.30 -2.56 4.56
C LEU A 17 -10.38 -2.30 3.49
N PRO A 18 -10.98 -1.09 3.37
CA PRO A 18 -11.86 -0.77 2.26
C PRO A 18 -11.18 -0.90 0.89
N LEU A 19 -9.94 -0.43 0.74
CA LEU A 19 -9.15 -0.57 -0.49
C LEU A 19 -8.94 -2.04 -0.86
N ALA A 20 -8.50 -2.89 0.07
CA ALA A 20 -8.32 -4.31 -0.17
C ALA A 20 -9.61 -4.98 -0.65
N LYS A 21 -10.76 -4.63 -0.07
CA LYS A 21 -12.06 -5.13 -0.49
C LYS A 21 -12.44 -4.65 -1.89
N SER A 22 -12.22 -3.38 -2.22
CA SER A 22 -12.52 -2.81 -3.53
C SER A 22 -11.64 -3.45 -4.60
N PHE A 23 -10.33 -3.48 -4.42
CA PHE A 23 -9.41 -4.13 -5.36
C PHE A 23 -9.72 -5.61 -5.59
N SER A 24 -10.15 -6.32 -4.56
CA SER A 24 -10.48 -7.76 -4.67
C SER A 24 -11.66 -8.07 -5.59
N LYS A 25 -12.48 -7.09 -5.96
CA LYS A 25 -13.53 -7.24 -6.98
C LYS A 25 -12.93 -7.45 -8.37
N HIS A 26 -11.72 -6.93 -8.61
CA HIS A 26 -11.08 -6.90 -9.92
C HIS A 26 -9.77 -7.69 -9.98
N PHE A 27 -9.03 -7.83 -8.85
CA PHE A 27 -7.69 -8.41 -8.79
C PHE A 27 -7.57 -9.43 -7.66
N HIS A 28 -6.60 -10.32 -7.76
CA HIS A 28 -6.15 -11.08 -6.59
C HIS A 28 -5.51 -10.14 -5.58
N THR A 29 -6.08 -10.08 -4.38
CA THR A 29 -5.68 -9.13 -3.35
C THR A 29 -5.36 -9.86 -2.06
N ILE A 30 -4.24 -9.49 -1.44
CA ILE A 30 -3.86 -9.93 -0.10
C ILE A 30 -3.75 -8.72 0.81
N GLY A 31 -4.44 -8.75 1.94
CA GLY A 31 -4.31 -7.74 2.99
C GLY A 31 -3.39 -8.23 4.09
N TYR A 32 -2.39 -7.44 4.43
CA TYR A 32 -1.45 -7.70 5.51
C TYR A 32 -1.58 -6.68 6.63
N ASP A 33 -1.59 -7.14 7.87
CA ASP A 33 -1.50 -6.29 9.05
C ASP A 33 -0.69 -6.98 10.15
N ILE A 34 0.01 -6.17 10.95
CA ILE A 34 0.76 -6.62 12.13
C ILE A 34 -0.16 -6.97 13.30
N ASN A 35 -1.40 -6.47 13.29
CA ASN A 35 -2.40 -6.76 14.32
C ASN A 35 -3.00 -8.15 14.07
N HIS A 36 -2.54 -9.12 14.84
CA HIS A 36 -2.94 -10.52 14.72
C HIS A 36 -4.43 -10.71 14.99
N ASP A 37 -4.99 -10.02 15.99
CA ASP A 37 -6.41 -10.15 16.36
C ASP A 37 -7.31 -9.60 15.24
N LEU A 38 -6.90 -8.49 14.62
CA LEU A 38 -7.59 -7.96 13.44
C LEU A 38 -7.62 -8.99 12.31
N ILE A 39 -6.47 -9.58 11.98
CA ILE A 39 -6.38 -10.59 10.91
C ILE A 39 -7.23 -11.81 11.23
N ASP A 40 -7.20 -12.32 12.45
CA ASP A 40 -7.97 -13.51 12.83
C ASP A 40 -9.49 -13.23 12.74
N ASN A 41 -9.94 -12.02 13.08
CA ASN A 41 -11.32 -11.57 12.87
C ASN A 41 -11.70 -11.41 11.38
N LEU A 42 -10.76 -11.04 10.52
CA LEU A 42 -10.99 -10.84 9.10
C LEU A 42 -10.96 -12.15 8.30
N LYS A 43 -10.33 -13.21 8.79
CA LYS A 43 -10.22 -14.51 8.09
C LYS A 43 -11.57 -15.11 7.72
N SER A 44 -12.61 -14.90 8.51
CA SER A 44 -13.98 -15.34 8.20
C SER A 44 -14.60 -14.56 7.02
N LYS A 45 -14.05 -13.41 6.66
CA LYS A 45 -14.53 -12.49 5.62
C LYS A 45 -13.73 -12.60 4.31
N LYS A 46 -12.83 -13.58 4.20
CA LYS A 46 -12.09 -13.86 2.97
C LYS A 46 -13.01 -14.26 1.83
N SER A 47 -12.59 -14.00 0.60
CA SER A 47 -13.25 -14.47 -0.62
C SER A 47 -12.25 -15.18 -1.53
N LYS A 48 -12.69 -15.68 -2.67
CA LYS A 48 -11.81 -16.33 -3.67
C LYS A 48 -10.68 -15.39 -4.13
N SER A 49 -10.93 -14.07 -4.18
CA SER A 49 -9.98 -13.06 -4.66
C SER A 49 -9.38 -12.20 -3.54
N LEU A 50 -9.79 -12.41 -2.26
CA LEU A 50 -9.32 -11.65 -1.10
C LEU A 50 -8.88 -12.57 0.02
N ASN A 51 -7.62 -12.47 0.37
CA ASN A 51 -7.04 -13.15 1.52
C ASN A 51 -6.52 -12.14 2.54
N PHE A 52 -6.46 -12.56 3.81
CA PHE A 52 -5.86 -11.75 4.88
C PHE A 52 -4.76 -12.56 5.56
N THR A 53 -3.62 -11.93 5.81
CA THR A 53 -2.46 -12.59 6.40
C THR A 53 -1.74 -11.72 7.42
N LYS A 54 -1.12 -12.38 8.38
CA LYS A 54 -0.14 -11.84 9.32
C LYS A 54 1.28 -12.30 9.02
N LYS A 55 1.46 -13.09 7.95
CA LYS A 55 2.76 -13.61 7.53
C LYS A 55 3.29 -12.79 6.37
N PRO A 56 4.41 -12.06 6.53
CA PRO A 56 5.01 -11.31 5.44
C PRO A 56 5.36 -12.16 4.20
N SER A 57 5.75 -13.41 4.40
CA SER A 57 6.09 -14.34 3.29
C SER A 57 4.97 -14.57 2.30
N ASP A 58 3.71 -14.37 2.71
CA ASP A 58 2.56 -14.53 1.81
C ASP A 58 2.46 -13.40 0.77
N LEU A 59 3.28 -12.34 0.90
CA LEU A 59 3.33 -11.21 -0.05
C LEU A 59 4.17 -11.49 -1.30
N ILE A 60 4.91 -12.61 -1.33
CA ILE A 60 5.94 -12.92 -2.33
C ILE A 60 5.41 -12.94 -3.79
N ASP A 61 4.14 -13.29 -3.96
CA ASP A 61 3.51 -13.34 -5.29
C ASP A 61 2.92 -12.00 -5.75
N SER A 62 2.99 -10.96 -4.93
CA SER A 62 2.45 -9.64 -5.25
C SER A 62 3.39 -8.87 -6.16
N ASN A 63 2.83 -8.00 -7.00
CA ASN A 63 3.59 -7.10 -7.87
C ASN A 63 3.07 -5.64 -7.80
N VAL A 64 2.04 -5.38 -6.99
CA VAL A 64 1.61 -4.04 -6.61
C VAL A 64 1.43 -4.02 -5.09
N TYR A 65 2.18 -3.15 -4.44
CA TYR A 65 2.17 -2.97 -2.99
C TYR A 65 1.55 -1.63 -2.64
N ILE A 66 0.46 -1.65 -1.86
CA ILE A 66 -0.25 -0.44 -1.42
C ILE A 66 0.01 -0.27 0.07
N VAL A 67 0.74 0.77 0.44
CA VAL A 67 1.09 1.08 1.83
C VAL A 67 0.07 2.06 2.40
N ALA A 68 -0.75 1.58 3.34
CA ALA A 68 -1.85 2.32 3.97
C ALA A 68 -1.73 2.30 5.51
N VAL A 69 -0.50 2.45 6.01
CA VAL A 69 -0.19 2.50 7.43
C VAL A 69 -0.41 3.89 8.03
N PRO A 70 -0.66 4.02 9.34
CA PRO A 70 -0.79 5.32 9.99
C PRO A 70 0.48 6.17 9.89
N THR A 71 0.31 7.50 9.83
CA THR A 71 1.38 8.50 9.93
C THR A 71 1.02 9.52 11.01
N PRO A 72 1.06 9.14 12.30
CA PRO A 72 0.69 10.02 13.39
C PRO A 72 1.67 11.17 13.53
N VAL A 73 1.24 12.22 14.21
CA VAL A 73 2.08 13.36 14.57
C VAL A 73 2.52 13.20 16.02
N LYS A 74 3.82 13.31 16.28
CA LYS A 74 4.40 13.28 17.62
C LYS A 74 4.00 14.51 18.43
N LYS A 75 4.29 14.50 19.76
CA LYS A 75 3.96 15.62 20.65
C LYS A 75 4.61 16.94 20.26
N ASP A 76 5.78 16.90 19.62
CA ASP A 76 6.52 18.03 19.07
C ASP A 76 6.02 18.50 17.69
N LYS A 77 4.89 17.96 17.23
CA LYS A 77 4.29 18.20 15.91
C LYS A 77 5.12 17.71 14.72
N ILE A 78 6.11 16.84 14.96
CA ILE A 78 6.88 16.19 13.88
C ILE A 78 6.13 14.93 13.44
N PRO A 79 5.94 14.70 12.12
CA PRO A 79 5.35 13.47 11.62
C PRO A 79 6.16 12.24 12.05
N ASP A 80 5.48 11.19 12.50
CA ASP A 80 6.12 9.92 12.85
C ASP A 80 6.12 9.01 11.61
N LEU A 81 7.29 8.86 10.99
CA LEU A 81 7.47 8.01 9.81
C LEU A 81 7.81 6.56 10.15
N SER A 82 7.89 6.18 11.43
CA SER A 82 8.33 4.83 11.83
C SER A 82 7.46 3.70 11.28
N PHE A 83 6.15 3.92 11.14
CA PHE A 83 5.24 2.94 10.56
C PHE A 83 5.48 2.78 9.06
N ILE A 84 5.68 3.88 8.33
CA ILE A 84 5.92 3.85 6.88
C ILE A 84 7.32 3.28 6.60
N GLU A 85 8.32 3.58 7.43
CA GLU A 85 9.65 2.99 7.38
C GLU A 85 9.58 1.47 7.54
N SER A 86 8.89 1.00 8.59
CA SER A 86 8.73 -0.43 8.87
C SER A 86 7.99 -1.15 7.75
N ALA A 87 6.93 -0.56 7.22
CA ALA A 87 6.17 -1.12 6.10
C ALA A 87 7.02 -1.18 4.82
N THR A 88 7.75 -0.11 4.51
CA THR A 88 8.64 -0.03 3.35
C THR A 88 9.77 -1.06 3.45
N THR A 89 10.41 -1.18 4.61
CA THR A 89 11.45 -2.18 4.89
C THR A 89 10.90 -3.61 4.73
N LEU A 90 9.70 -3.86 5.24
CA LEU A 90 9.05 -5.17 5.13
C LEU A 90 8.82 -5.56 3.68
N ILE A 91 8.17 -4.70 2.88
CA ILE A 91 7.85 -5.01 1.48
C ILE A 91 9.11 -5.10 0.61
N SER A 92 10.17 -4.36 0.93
CA SER A 92 11.44 -4.41 0.19
C SER A 92 12.02 -5.82 0.08
N ASN A 93 11.72 -6.71 1.02
CA ASN A 93 12.16 -8.11 0.95
C ASN A 93 11.41 -8.95 -0.11
N TYR A 94 10.35 -8.41 -0.69
CA TYR A 94 9.47 -9.10 -1.65
C TYR A 94 9.36 -8.39 -3.00
N ILE A 95 9.83 -7.14 -3.10
CA ILE A 95 9.83 -6.36 -4.34
C ILE A 95 10.77 -7.00 -5.37
N ASN A 96 10.27 -7.15 -6.58
CA ASN A 96 11.00 -7.63 -7.74
C ASN A 96 11.00 -6.59 -8.87
N GLN A 97 11.68 -6.93 -9.97
CA GLN A 97 11.69 -6.07 -11.16
C GLN A 97 10.28 -5.86 -11.72
N ASN A 98 9.98 -4.61 -12.08
CA ASN A 98 8.72 -4.10 -12.62
C ASN A 98 7.57 -4.00 -11.60
N ASP A 99 7.82 -4.21 -10.31
CA ASP A 99 6.83 -4.02 -9.27
C ASP A 99 6.54 -2.53 -9.04
N ILE A 100 5.34 -2.26 -8.51
CA ILE A 100 4.86 -0.91 -8.20
C ILE A 100 4.57 -0.81 -6.71
N VAL A 101 5.09 0.23 -6.08
CA VAL A 101 4.77 0.57 -4.68
C VAL A 101 3.96 1.86 -4.66
N ILE A 102 2.77 1.83 -4.07
CA ILE A 102 1.86 2.98 -3.98
C ILE A 102 1.69 3.35 -2.51
N TYR A 103 2.00 4.59 -2.16
CA TYR A 103 1.80 5.11 -0.82
C TYR A 103 0.46 5.83 -0.73
N GLU A 104 -0.43 5.29 0.09
CA GLU A 104 -1.74 5.88 0.45
C GLU A 104 -1.67 6.65 1.78
N SER A 105 -0.64 6.37 2.59
CA SER A 105 -0.41 7.07 3.84
C SER A 105 -0.17 8.56 3.60
N THR A 106 -0.85 9.42 4.37
CA THR A 106 -0.67 10.87 4.26
C THR A 106 0.71 11.28 4.76
N VAL A 107 1.52 11.85 3.88
CA VAL A 107 2.87 12.32 4.17
C VAL A 107 3.12 13.70 3.56
N TYR A 108 4.14 14.39 4.03
CA TYR A 108 4.57 15.65 3.43
C TYR A 108 5.33 15.41 2.11
N PRO A 109 5.40 16.42 1.21
CA PRO A 109 6.11 16.27 -0.07
C PRO A 109 7.58 15.87 0.12
N GLY A 110 8.02 14.91 -0.72
CA GLY A 110 9.39 14.39 -0.70
C GLY A 110 9.53 13.06 0.06
N VAL A 111 8.60 12.68 0.96
CA VAL A 111 8.76 11.45 1.77
C VAL A 111 8.85 10.21 0.88
N THR A 112 8.07 10.12 -0.17
CA THR A 112 8.14 8.96 -1.08
C THR A 112 9.52 8.85 -1.71
N GLU A 113 10.02 9.94 -2.30
CA GLU A 113 11.25 9.95 -3.08
C GLU A 113 12.52 10.02 -2.22
N GLU A 114 12.49 10.79 -1.13
CA GLU A 114 13.69 11.12 -0.34
C GLU A 114 13.85 10.18 0.87
N PHE A 115 12.76 9.52 1.30
CA PHE A 115 12.78 8.64 2.46
C PHE A 115 12.47 7.19 2.08
N CYS A 116 11.33 6.90 1.44
CA CYS A 116 10.90 5.54 1.18
C CYS A 116 11.71 4.87 0.05
N VAL A 117 11.94 5.57 -1.06
CA VAL A 117 12.70 5.03 -2.20
C VAL A 117 14.12 4.62 -1.81
N PRO A 118 14.93 5.43 -1.07
CA PRO A 118 16.24 4.99 -0.61
C PRO A 118 16.24 3.72 0.24
N ILE A 119 15.21 3.48 1.05
CA ILE A 119 15.08 2.23 1.82
C ILE A 119 14.95 1.04 0.86
N ILE A 120 14.07 1.14 -0.14
CA ILE A 120 13.88 0.08 -1.14
C ILE A 120 15.19 -0.16 -1.89
N GLU A 121 15.81 0.88 -2.42
CA GLU A 121 17.05 0.77 -3.20
C GLU A 121 18.20 0.14 -2.39
N ASN A 122 18.34 0.52 -1.12
CA ASN A 122 19.39 -0.01 -0.26
C ASN A 122 19.20 -1.50 0.09
N ILE A 123 17.95 -1.95 0.25
CA ILE A 123 17.68 -3.34 0.59
C ILE A 123 17.72 -4.25 -0.64
N THR A 124 17.18 -3.78 -1.77
CA THR A 124 16.98 -4.61 -2.97
C THR A 124 18.09 -4.50 -3.98
N ASN A 125 18.89 -3.42 -3.96
CA ASN A 125 19.79 -2.96 -5.03
C ASN A 125 19.06 -2.63 -6.35
N LEU A 126 17.73 -2.59 -6.37
CA LEU A 126 16.93 -2.13 -7.51
C LEU A 126 16.95 -0.60 -7.60
N LYS A 127 16.66 -0.06 -8.79
CA LYS A 127 16.65 1.38 -9.05
C LYS A 127 15.27 1.87 -9.46
N LEU A 128 14.84 2.98 -8.82
CA LEU A 128 13.57 3.65 -9.16
C LEU A 128 13.53 4.03 -10.64
N ASN A 129 12.38 3.81 -11.28
CA ASN A 129 12.10 4.08 -12.70
C ASN A 129 12.91 3.26 -13.71
N ILE A 130 13.70 2.30 -13.23
CA ILE A 130 14.44 1.32 -14.04
C ILE A 130 13.92 -0.07 -13.70
N ASP A 131 14.03 -0.46 -12.44
CA ASP A 131 13.72 -1.80 -11.95
C ASP A 131 12.38 -1.85 -11.23
N PHE A 132 12.03 -0.83 -10.45
CA PHE A 132 10.74 -0.72 -9.77
C PHE A 132 10.17 0.70 -9.92
N PHE A 133 8.91 0.86 -9.55
CA PHE A 133 8.18 2.11 -9.74
C PHE A 133 7.43 2.48 -8.47
N CYS A 134 7.27 3.79 -8.24
CA CYS A 134 6.50 4.31 -7.11
C CYS A 134 5.34 5.18 -7.56
N GLY A 135 4.33 5.24 -6.72
CA GLY A 135 3.22 6.17 -6.82
C GLY A 135 2.77 6.70 -5.47
N TYR A 136 2.03 7.75 -5.52
CA TYR A 136 1.42 8.38 -4.35
C TYR A 136 -0.04 8.69 -4.62
N SER A 137 -0.91 8.27 -3.71
CA SER A 137 -2.36 8.49 -3.81
C SER A 137 -2.92 8.75 -2.41
N PRO A 138 -2.84 10.00 -1.90
CA PRO A 138 -3.23 10.31 -0.54
C PRO A 138 -4.71 10.02 -0.29
N GLU A 139 -4.99 9.49 0.89
CA GLU A 139 -6.35 9.20 1.30
C GLU A 139 -7.17 10.49 1.45
N ARG A 140 -8.42 10.43 0.99
CA ARG A 140 -9.40 11.54 1.05
C ARG A 140 -10.70 11.13 1.75
N ILE A 141 -10.76 9.94 2.36
CA ILE A 141 -11.90 9.46 3.15
C ILE A 141 -11.88 10.13 4.51
N SER A 142 -12.97 10.79 4.88
CA SER A 142 -13.17 11.20 6.26
C SER A 142 -13.57 9.98 7.10
N PRO A 143 -12.85 9.66 8.19
CA PRO A 143 -13.22 8.54 9.06
C PRO A 143 -14.65 8.63 9.64
N ALA A 144 -15.22 9.85 9.68
CA ALA A 144 -16.55 10.13 10.18
C ALA A 144 -17.64 10.05 9.10
N ASP A 145 -17.29 9.99 7.82
CA ASP A 145 -18.23 9.93 6.71
C ASP A 145 -18.47 8.49 6.25
N ASN A 146 -19.46 7.83 6.83
CA ASN A 146 -19.86 6.48 6.46
C ASN A 146 -20.81 6.44 5.22
N THR A 147 -21.06 7.58 4.57
CA THR A 147 -22.02 7.66 3.46
C THR A 147 -21.41 7.36 2.11
N LYS A 148 -20.09 7.48 1.97
CA LYS A 148 -19.35 7.26 0.72
C LYS A 148 -18.52 5.99 0.78
N SER A 149 -18.56 5.20 -0.27
CA SER A 149 -17.63 4.10 -0.48
C SER A 149 -16.30 4.62 -1.05
N VAL A 150 -15.23 3.81 -0.95
CA VAL A 150 -13.94 4.12 -1.60
C VAL A 150 -14.11 4.37 -3.10
N GLU A 151 -15.07 3.71 -3.72
CA GLU A 151 -15.36 3.78 -5.16
C GLU A 151 -16.04 5.09 -5.57
N ASP A 152 -16.66 5.81 -4.62
CA ASP A 152 -17.35 7.09 -4.89
C ASP A 152 -16.39 8.29 -4.78
N ILE A 153 -15.13 8.07 -4.40
CA ILE A 153 -14.18 9.13 -4.12
C ILE A 153 -13.25 9.30 -5.32
N VAL A 154 -13.25 10.50 -5.90
CA VAL A 154 -12.24 10.88 -6.89
C VAL A 154 -10.90 11.02 -6.20
N LYS A 155 -9.99 10.09 -6.48
CA LYS A 155 -8.65 10.08 -5.92
C LYS A 155 -7.70 10.95 -6.75
N VAL A 156 -6.72 11.53 -6.09
CA VAL A 156 -5.56 12.12 -6.75
C VAL A 156 -4.50 11.03 -6.81
N THR A 157 -4.04 10.73 -8.01
CA THR A 157 -3.01 9.73 -8.25
C THR A 157 -1.78 10.38 -8.85
N SER A 158 -0.61 9.86 -8.54
CA SER A 158 0.65 10.23 -9.17
C SER A 158 1.57 9.03 -9.30
N GLY A 159 2.52 9.11 -10.21
CA GLY A 159 3.51 8.06 -10.43
C GLY A 159 4.90 8.66 -10.61
N SER A 160 5.92 7.88 -10.30
CA SER A 160 7.33 8.26 -10.43
C SER A 160 7.76 8.58 -11.87
N ASN A 161 6.96 8.16 -12.85
CA ASN A 161 7.02 8.60 -14.24
C ASN A 161 5.62 8.54 -14.87
N LYS A 162 5.48 9.08 -16.09
CA LYS A 162 4.18 9.15 -16.78
C LYS A 162 3.53 7.78 -16.98
N VAL A 163 4.30 6.78 -17.38
CA VAL A 163 3.78 5.41 -17.62
C VAL A 163 3.24 4.80 -16.33
N THR A 164 3.91 5.05 -15.22
CA THR A 164 3.47 4.57 -13.90
C THR A 164 2.23 5.32 -13.44
N ALA A 165 2.18 6.65 -13.62
CA ALA A 165 0.99 7.44 -13.31
C ALA A 165 -0.24 6.91 -14.07
N ASP A 166 -0.12 6.67 -15.38
CA ASP A 166 -1.19 6.13 -16.24
C ASP A 166 -1.63 4.69 -15.85
N LYS A 167 -0.78 3.93 -15.12
CA LYS A 167 -1.13 2.60 -14.61
C LYS A 167 -1.82 2.64 -13.25
N ILE A 168 -1.53 3.68 -12.45
CA ILE A 168 -2.08 3.84 -11.10
C ILE A 168 -3.47 4.50 -11.18
N ASP A 169 -3.70 5.36 -12.16
CA ASP A 169 -4.98 5.99 -12.46
C ASP A 169 -5.99 4.99 -13.03
#